data_91c44353a30008a6f056cd9e4e12dc74
#
_entry.id   91c44353a30008a6f056cd9e4e12dc74
#
_cell.length_a   1.000
_cell.length_b   1.000
_cell.length_c   1.000
_cell.angle_alpha   90.00
_cell.angle_beta   90.00
_cell.angle_gamma   90.00
#
_symmetry.space_group_name_H-M   'P 1'
#
loop_
_entity.id
_entity.type
_entity.pdbx_description
1 polymer ?
#
loop_
_entity_poly.entity_id
_entity_poly.type
_entity_poly.pdbx_seq_one_letter_code
_entity_poly.pdbx_strand_id
1 'polypeptide(L)'
;MHRKKFFLYSLIGICAFLLFLFVILLGDRMDSGVRDSPKQLKEYMKFHHINGVMLVNDKKDKSRPIVVKNNETTNEEQIVKADQLFPIASLQKIMTGTAINQLEEQKQLSWNTPLSKYFPQVPGSKNITIRELMNHTSGLINNARPSSPLKNQQEQIAYMLKYIKYDHIHTWDYQDIDYELLAAIISRINNTTHNNYVQNNFAKPLHLHKVKDFSEVSQKEVPQPMVNNVNWHKVTITTSSDFGAGNLFMSPNDYWKFVYDRVLKDPKMINKYSRQAQHQEVAYFGGVYFKGNVIRADGSIPGYNCCFVANYKTKRMIMLFSNNINYFKLKRAANHILHDYMGVGLFYGKALKVDQKES
;
A
#
# COMPACT_ATOMS: atom_id res chain seq x y z
N MET A 1 -2.60 -66.09 14.61
CA MET A 1 -3.61 -65.07 14.95
C MET A 1 -3.07 -63.61 14.98
N HIS A 2 -1.85 -63.37 15.44
CA HIS A 2 -1.23 -62.04 15.55
C HIS A 2 -0.97 -61.33 14.18
N ARG A 3 -0.51 -62.04 13.13
CA ARG A 3 -0.23 -61.44 11.80
C ARG A 3 -1.46 -60.85 11.10
N LYS A 4 -2.64 -61.48 11.25
CA LYS A 4 -3.89 -60.95 10.65
C LYS A 4 -4.38 -59.66 11.35
N LYS A 5 -4.19 -59.53 12.67
CA LYS A 5 -4.53 -58.32 13.41
C LYS A 5 -3.60 -57.15 13.05
N PHE A 6 -2.30 -57.41 12.90
CA PHE A 6 -1.33 -56.41 12.52
C PHE A 6 -1.64 -55.84 11.12
N PHE A 7 -1.99 -56.72 10.16
CA PHE A 7 -2.37 -56.29 8.82
C PHE A 7 -3.65 -55.46 8.80
N LEU A 8 -4.60 -55.81 9.65
CA LEU A 8 -5.87 -55.05 9.78
C LEU A 8 -5.65 -53.65 10.36
N TYR A 9 -4.81 -53.52 11.42
CA TYR A 9 -4.50 -52.20 12.01
C TYR A 9 -3.67 -51.30 11.04
N SER A 10 -2.77 -51.89 10.28
CA SER A 10 -2.03 -51.18 9.23
C SER A 10 -2.95 -50.67 8.13
N LEU A 11 -3.91 -51.48 7.70
CA LEU A 11 -4.90 -51.07 6.68
C LEU A 11 -5.82 -49.96 7.17
N ILE A 12 -6.28 -50.02 8.42
CA ILE A 12 -7.09 -48.97 9.07
C ILE A 12 -6.30 -47.68 9.19
N GLY A 13 -5.02 -47.72 9.56
CA GLY A 13 -4.15 -46.55 9.63
C GLY A 13 -3.93 -45.89 8.27
N ILE A 14 -3.72 -46.70 7.21
CA ILE A 14 -3.60 -46.19 5.84
C ILE A 14 -4.92 -45.56 5.37
N CYS A 15 -6.06 -46.21 5.62
CA CYS A 15 -7.38 -45.63 5.26
C CYS A 15 -7.68 -44.32 6.02
N ALA A 16 -7.35 -44.25 7.30
CA ALA A 16 -7.50 -43.03 8.09
C ALA A 16 -6.58 -41.90 7.59
N PHE A 17 -5.36 -42.23 7.24
CA PHE A 17 -4.44 -41.24 6.65
C PHE A 17 -4.87 -40.75 5.26
N LEU A 18 -5.38 -41.66 4.42
CA LEU A 18 -5.94 -41.29 3.12
C LEU A 18 -7.23 -40.48 3.24
N LEU A 19 -8.07 -40.80 4.23
CA LEU A 19 -9.26 -40.00 4.55
C LEU A 19 -8.89 -38.59 5.06
N PHE A 20 -7.87 -38.49 5.91
CA PHE A 20 -7.32 -37.22 6.38
C PHE A 20 -6.75 -36.38 5.26
N LEU A 21 -5.94 -37.00 4.37
CA LEU A 21 -5.45 -36.34 3.16
C LEU A 21 -6.60 -35.92 2.22
N PHE A 22 -7.62 -36.75 2.05
CA PHE A 22 -8.80 -36.45 1.25
C PHE A 22 -9.62 -35.29 1.85
N VAL A 23 -9.75 -35.24 3.19
CA VAL A 23 -10.41 -34.11 3.89
C VAL A 23 -9.59 -32.83 3.75
N ILE A 24 -8.25 -32.88 3.81
CA ILE A 24 -7.38 -31.73 3.53
C ILE A 24 -7.53 -31.28 2.08
N LEU A 25 -7.46 -32.20 1.12
CA LEU A 25 -7.62 -31.89 -0.32
C LEU A 25 -9.03 -31.43 -0.70
N LEU A 26 -10.06 -31.93 -0.01
CA LEU A 26 -11.43 -31.42 -0.13
C LEU A 26 -11.59 -30.08 0.57
N GLY A 27 -10.97 -29.87 1.72
CA GLY A 27 -10.90 -28.58 2.41
C GLY A 27 -10.26 -27.53 1.53
N ASP A 28 -9.10 -27.83 0.94
CA ASP A 28 -8.45 -26.94 -0.03
C ASP A 28 -9.28 -26.73 -1.31
N ARG A 29 -9.99 -27.75 -1.80
CA ARG A 29 -10.90 -27.62 -2.95
C ARG A 29 -12.23 -26.93 -2.61
N MET A 30 -12.77 -27.13 -1.43
CA MET A 30 -13.98 -26.43 -0.97
C MET A 30 -13.68 -24.97 -0.62
N ASP A 31 -12.46 -24.63 -0.20
CA ASP A 31 -12.01 -23.27 0.04
C ASP A 31 -11.51 -22.55 -1.25
N SER A 32 -11.19 -23.32 -2.31
CA SER A 32 -10.87 -22.81 -3.65
C SER A 32 -12.12 -22.41 -4.47
N GLY A 33 -13.30 -22.57 -3.93
CA GLY A 33 -14.51 -21.96 -4.44
C GLY A 33 -14.42 -20.46 -4.28
N VAL A 34 -13.88 -19.79 -5.31
CA VAL A 34 -13.72 -18.35 -5.45
C VAL A 34 -14.94 -17.65 -4.83
N ARG A 35 -14.77 -17.12 -3.62
CA ARG A 35 -15.77 -16.33 -2.90
C ARG A 35 -15.88 -14.96 -3.58
N ASP A 36 -16.40 -14.94 -4.80
CA ASP A 36 -16.44 -13.78 -5.69
C ASP A 36 -17.65 -12.88 -5.47
N SER A 37 -18.48 -13.12 -4.45
CA SER A 37 -19.69 -12.33 -4.32
C SER A 37 -19.50 -11.14 -3.37
N PRO A 38 -19.97 -9.94 -3.76
CA PRO A 38 -20.01 -8.78 -2.87
C PRO A 38 -20.68 -9.07 -1.52
N LYS A 39 -21.63 -10.01 -1.49
CA LYS A 39 -22.30 -10.47 -0.27
C LYS A 39 -21.33 -11.15 0.69
N GLN A 40 -20.48 -12.06 0.21
CA GLN A 40 -19.50 -12.77 1.04
C GLN A 40 -18.43 -11.81 1.59
N LEU A 41 -17.96 -10.84 0.80
CA LEU A 41 -17.07 -9.79 1.26
C LEU A 41 -17.73 -8.93 2.34
N LYS A 42 -19.00 -8.61 2.22
CA LYS A 42 -19.75 -7.91 3.26
C LYS A 42 -19.85 -8.73 4.55
N GLU A 43 -20.15 -10.02 4.46
CA GLU A 43 -20.19 -10.91 5.63
C GLU A 43 -18.79 -11.04 6.28
N TYR A 44 -17.71 -11.08 5.46
CA TYR A 44 -16.35 -11.02 5.99
C TYR A 44 -16.09 -9.73 6.77
N MET A 45 -16.44 -8.57 6.22
CA MET A 45 -16.26 -7.29 6.91
C MET A 45 -17.05 -7.24 8.23
N LYS A 46 -18.30 -7.74 8.23
CA LYS A 46 -19.13 -7.83 9.45
C LYS A 46 -18.51 -8.75 10.49
N PHE A 47 -18.12 -9.96 10.10
CA PHE A 47 -17.53 -10.95 11.01
C PHE A 47 -16.25 -10.43 11.70
N HIS A 48 -15.46 -9.63 10.97
CA HIS A 48 -14.23 -9.03 11.50
C HIS A 48 -14.41 -7.63 12.07
N HIS A 49 -15.66 -7.14 12.18
CA HIS A 49 -15.98 -5.79 12.68
C HIS A 49 -15.19 -4.68 11.96
N ILE A 50 -15.13 -4.75 10.64
CA ILE A 50 -14.45 -3.75 9.80
C ILE A 50 -15.44 -2.67 9.42
N ASN A 51 -15.28 -1.45 9.95
CA ASN A 51 -15.98 -0.26 9.47
C ASN A 51 -15.23 0.31 8.27
N GLY A 52 -15.87 0.31 7.09
CA GLY A 52 -15.18 0.78 5.90
C GLY A 52 -15.80 0.36 4.58
N VAL A 53 -15.00 0.49 3.53
CA VAL A 53 -15.36 0.09 2.18
C VAL A 53 -14.31 -0.82 1.57
N MET A 54 -14.75 -1.87 0.90
CA MET A 54 -13.94 -2.66 -0.04
C MET A 54 -14.36 -2.35 -1.47
N LEU A 55 -13.38 -2.19 -2.33
CA LEU A 55 -13.56 -2.05 -3.77
C LEU A 55 -13.00 -3.30 -4.45
N VAL A 56 -13.79 -3.91 -5.32
CA VAL A 56 -13.39 -5.10 -6.08
C VAL A 56 -13.78 -4.94 -7.54
N ASN A 57 -13.08 -5.62 -8.46
CA ASN A 57 -13.41 -5.52 -9.88
C ASN A 57 -14.83 -5.97 -10.16
N ASP A 58 -15.53 -5.24 -11.00
CA ASP A 58 -16.69 -5.76 -11.69
C ASP A 58 -16.29 -6.89 -12.65
N LYS A 59 -17.12 -7.93 -12.76
CA LYS A 59 -16.84 -9.09 -13.65
C LYS A 59 -16.90 -8.70 -15.13
N LYS A 60 -17.77 -7.74 -15.49
CA LYS A 60 -17.99 -7.27 -16.85
C LYS A 60 -17.00 -6.18 -17.25
N ASP A 61 -16.75 -5.23 -16.34
CA ASP A 61 -15.84 -4.12 -16.57
C ASP A 61 -14.86 -3.97 -15.38
N LYS A 62 -13.65 -4.52 -15.53
CA LYS A 62 -12.62 -4.48 -14.48
C LYS A 62 -12.15 -3.07 -14.14
N SER A 63 -12.40 -2.07 -14.96
CA SER A 63 -12.05 -0.68 -14.68
C SER A 63 -12.96 -0.04 -13.62
N ARG A 64 -14.16 -0.57 -13.45
CA ARG A 64 -15.16 -0.10 -12.50
C ARG A 64 -15.15 -0.96 -11.24
N PRO A 65 -15.11 -0.36 -10.05
CA PRO A 65 -15.23 -1.12 -8.83
C PRO A 65 -16.69 -1.40 -8.46
N ILE A 66 -16.92 -2.59 -7.93
CA ILE A 66 -18.08 -2.86 -7.08
C ILE A 66 -17.69 -2.42 -5.67
N VAL A 67 -18.48 -1.56 -5.06
CA VAL A 67 -18.24 -1.06 -3.70
C VAL A 67 -19.04 -1.89 -2.69
N VAL A 68 -18.33 -2.56 -1.80
CA VAL A 68 -18.88 -3.30 -0.66
C VAL A 68 -18.70 -2.45 0.59
N LYS A 69 -19.77 -2.14 1.30
CA LYS A 69 -19.79 -1.28 2.50
C LYS A 69 -20.17 -2.11 3.72
N ASN A 70 -19.47 -1.85 4.83
CA ASN A 70 -19.92 -2.28 6.16
C ASN A 70 -19.75 -1.12 7.14
N ASN A 71 -20.81 -0.82 7.86
CA ASN A 71 -20.83 0.21 8.89
C ASN A 71 -20.98 -0.46 10.26
N GLU A 72 -20.00 -0.26 11.14
CA GLU A 72 -20.03 -0.71 12.54
C GLU A 72 -20.52 0.43 13.47
N THR A 73 -21.11 1.48 12.88
CA THR A 73 -21.58 2.67 13.58
C THR A 73 -22.84 3.22 12.92
N THR A 74 -23.66 3.91 13.70
CA THR A 74 -24.79 4.74 13.23
C THR A 74 -24.42 6.22 13.14
N ASN A 75 -23.21 6.60 13.60
CA ASN A 75 -22.73 7.98 13.47
C ASN A 75 -22.29 8.24 12.03
N GLU A 76 -23.03 9.08 11.32
CA GLU A 76 -22.78 9.45 9.92
C GLU A 76 -21.37 10.00 9.67
N GLU A 77 -20.78 10.70 10.66
CA GLU A 77 -19.43 11.26 10.55
C GLU A 77 -18.33 10.19 10.57
N GLN A 78 -18.63 8.98 11.02
CA GLN A 78 -17.71 7.85 11.09
C GLN A 78 -17.88 6.88 9.92
N ILE A 79 -18.90 7.05 9.09
CA ILE A 79 -19.15 6.19 7.93
C ILE A 79 -18.14 6.48 6.83
N VAL A 80 -17.42 5.45 6.39
CA VAL A 80 -16.50 5.53 5.24
C VAL A 80 -17.27 5.40 3.93
N LYS A 81 -17.14 6.39 3.04
CA LYS A 81 -17.77 6.40 1.72
C LYS A 81 -16.71 6.29 0.61
N ALA A 82 -17.04 5.60 -0.47
CA ALA A 82 -16.09 5.38 -1.57
C ALA A 82 -15.78 6.64 -2.39
N ASP A 83 -16.62 7.66 -2.30
CA ASP A 83 -16.51 8.96 -2.97
C ASP A 83 -16.13 10.11 -2.01
N GLN A 84 -15.76 9.80 -0.76
CA GLN A 84 -15.31 10.77 0.24
C GLN A 84 -13.78 10.76 0.32
N LEU A 85 -13.16 11.89 0.65
CA LEU A 85 -11.73 11.96 0.95
C LEU A 85 -11.37 11.03 2.10
N PHE A 86 -10.27 10.32 1.93
CA PHE A 86 -9.67 9.42 2.91
C PHE A 86 -8.15 9.58 2.85
N PRO A 87 -7.44 9.65 3.98
CA PRO A 87 -5.99 9.73 3.96
C PRO A 87 -5.42 8.41 3.42
N ILE A 88 -4.73 8.47 2.27
CA ILE A 88 -4.20 7.28 1.62
C ILE A 88 -2.87 6.82 2.21
N ALA A 89 -2.26 7.64 3.07
CA ALA A 89 -0.99 7.32 3.72
C ALA A 89 0.04 6.76 2.73
N SER A 90 0.81 5.73 3.10
CA SER A 90 1.85 5.14 2.24
C SER A 90 1.38 4.58 0.90
N LEU A 91 0.08 4.48 0.65
CA LEU A 91 -0.41 4.18 -0.71
C LEU A 91 0.00 5.29 -1.71
N GLN A 92 0.35 6.48 -1.25
CA GLN A 92 0.89 7.55 -2.09
C GLN A 92 2.23 7.20 -2.73
N LYS A 93 3.04 6.34 -2.11
CA LYS A 93 4.38 6.01 -2.62
C LYS A 93 4.35 5.47 -4.05
N ILE A 94 3.32 4.73 -4.43
CA ILE A 94 3.22 4.26 -5.82
C ILE A 94 2.96 5.42 -6.80
N MET A 95 2.30 6.50 -6.35
CA MET A 95 2.12 7.70 -7.18
C MET A 95 3.45 8.41 -7.38
N THR A 96 4.22 8.59 -6.31
CA THR A 96 5.59 9.17 -6.37
C THR A 96 6.52 8.29 -7.20
N GLY A 97 6.49 6.96 -7.03
CA GLY A 97 7.26 6.03 -7.87
C GLY A 97 6.86 6.10 -9.34
N THR A 98 5.56 6.18 -9.65
CA THR A 98 5.07 6.34 -11.02
C THR A 98 5.55 7.67 -11.64
N ALA A 99 5.57 8.76 -10.87
CA ALA A 99 6.10 10.05 -11.31
C ALA A 99 7.61 9.96 -11.64
N ILE A 100 8.40 9.31 -10.79
CA ILE A 100 9.84 9.07 -11.06
C ILE A 100 10.03 8.23 -12.34
N ASN A 101 9.19 7.21 -12.57
CA ASN A 101 9.25 6.46 -13.83
C ASN A 101 8.93 7.32 -15.07
N GLN A 102 7.94 8.22 -14.97
CA GLN A 102 7.63 9.16 -16.06
C GLN A 102 8.82 10.07 -16.38
N LEU A 103 9.48 10.62 -15.36
CA LEU A 103 10.67 11.46 -15.55
C LEU A 103 11.86 10.67 -16.13
N GLU A 104 11.99 9.41 -15.78
CA GLU A 104 13.03 8.53 -16.34
C GLU A 104 12.74 8.19 -17.82
N GLU A 105 11.50 7.89 -18.20
CA GLU A 105 11.08 7.68 -19.57
C GLU A 105 11.26 8.93 -20.44
N GLN A 106 11.07 10.11 -19.85
CA GLN A 106 11.33 11.42 -20.47
C GLN A 106 12.83 11.78 -20.49
N LYS A 107 13.71 10.92 -19.98
CA LYS A 107 15.18 11.14 -19.89
C LYS A 107 15.57 12.36 -19.04
N GLN A 108 14.71 12.82 -18.15
CA GLN A 108 15.00 13.95 -17.25
C GLN A 108 15.83 13.50 -16.04
N LEU A 109 15.77 12.23 -15.67
CA LEU A 109 16.64 11.57 -14.72
C LEU A 109 16.92 10.13 -15.15
N SER A 110 17.86 9.48 -14.48
CA SER A 110 18.09 8.03 -14.55
C SER A 110 17.99 7.45 -13.12
N TRP A 111 17.59 6.20 -13.00
CA TRP A 111 17.60 5.52 -11.69
C TRP A 111 19.01 5.40 -11.09
N ASN A 112 20.06 5.51 -11.92
CA ASN A 112 21.46 5.54 -11.46
C ASN A 112 21.96 6.96 -11.16
N THR A 113 21.10 7.99 -11.32
CA THR A 113 21.48 9.37 -10.97
C THR A 113 21.73 9.46 -9.48
N PRO A 114 22.91 9.99 -9.03
CA PRO A 114 23.20 10.16 -7.62
C PRO A 114 22.31 11.25 -7.02
N LEU A 115 21.91 11.05 -5.76
CA LEU A 115 21.11 12.01 -4.99
C LEU A 115 21.77 13.37 -4.92
N SER A 116 23.11 13.41 -4.90
CA SER A 116 23.90 14.66 -4.83
C SER A 116 23.67 15.61 -6.00
N LYS A 117 23.16 15.14 -7.13
CA LYS A 117 22.74 16.01 -8.24
C LYS A 117 21.62 16.97 -7.81
N TYR A 118 20.76 16.54 -6.92
CA TYR A 118 19.60 17.31 -6.46
C TYR A 118 19.77 17.82 -5.04
N PHE A 119 20.36 17.03 -4.15
CA PHE A 119 20.53 17.34 -2.72
C PHE A 119 21.96 17.04 -2.25
N PRO A 120 22.97 17.85 -2.69
CA PRO A 120 24.37 17.62 -2.33
C PRO A 120 24.64 17.75 -0.82
N GLN A 121 23.77 18.45 -0.07
CA GLN A 121 23.87 18.64 1.38
C GLN A 121 23.40 17.41 2.19
N VAL A 122 22.69 16.45 1.57
CA VAL A 122 22.25 15.24 2.27
C VAL A 122 23.45 14.33 2.51
N PRO A 123 23.64 13.86 3.76
CA PRO A 123 24.74 12.94 4.09
C PRO A 123 24.68 11.68 3.21
N GLY A 124 25.80 11.23 2.69
CA GLY A 124 25.88 10.05 1.80
C GLY A 124 25.38 10.27 0.37
N SER A 125 24.86 11.45 0.01
CA SER A 125 24.16 11.71 -1.27
C SER A 125 24.96 11.37 -2.53
N LYS A 126 26.30 11.38 -2.49
CA LYS A 126 27.17 10.99 -3.63
C LYS A 126 27.08 9.49 -3.93
N ASN A 127 26.80 8.68 -2.92
CA ASN A 127 26.78 7.23 -2.99
C ASN A 127 25.34 6.65 -3.05
N ILE A 128 24.32 7.50 -2.87
CA ILE A 128 22.92 7.13 -2.91
C ILE A 128 22.36 7.46 -4.28
N THR A 129 21.66 6.53 -4.90
CA THR A 129 21.02 6.69 -6.22
C THR A 129 19.50 6.81 -6.10
N ILE A 130 18.84 7.30 -7.15
CA ILE A 130 17.37 7.30 -7.26
C ILE A 130 16.81 5.87 -7.11
N ARG A 131 17.53 4.86 -7.60
CA ARG A 131 17.16 3.45 -7.45
C ARG A 131 17.07 3.02 -5.99
N GLU A 132 18.06 3.40 -5.18
CA GLU A 132 18.12 3.06 -3.76
C GLU A 132 17.03 3.76 -2.95
N LEU A 133 16.62 4.97 -3.33
CA LEU A 133 15.42 5.60 -2.78
C LEU A 133 14.14 4.86 -3.19
N MET A 134 14.03 4.38 -4.44
CA MET A 134 12.86 3.65 -4.96
C MET A 134 12.64 2.29 -4.30
N ASN A 135 13.68 1.68 -3.74
CA ASN A 135 13.64 0.33 -3.14
C ASN A 135 13.98 0.29 -1.65
N HIS A 136 14.08 1.45 -0.98
CA HIS A 136 14.40 1.55 0.46
C HIS A 136 15.74 0.91 0.86
N THR A 137 16.80 1.15 0.07
CA THR A 137 18.17 0.71 0.38
C THR A 137 19.16 1.88 0.44
N SER A 138 18.67 3.08 0.69
CA SER A 138 19.49 4.30 0.70
C SER A 138 20.40 4.44 1.93
N GLY A 139 20.07 3.76 3.04
CA GLY A 139 20.69 3.97 4.36
C GLY A 139 20.34 5.31 4.98
N LEU A 140 19.30 6.01 4.47
CA LEU A 140 18.81 7.25 5.06
C LEU A 140 17.74 6.96 6.11
N ILE A 141 17.79 7.69 7.22
CA ILE A 141 16.85 7.54 8.35
C ILE A 141 16.32 8.93 8.74
N ASN A 142 15.02 9.01 8.97
CA ASN A 142 14.38 10.16 9.60
C ASN A 142 13.21 9.71 10.49
N ASN A 143 13.44 9.66 11.79
CA ASN A 143 12.42 9.31 12.80
C ASN A 143 11.86 10.54 13.51
N ALA A 144 12.21 11.75 13.08
CA ALA A 144 11.70 12.97 13.69
C ALA A 144 10.25 13.20 13.34
N ARG A 145 9.46 13.68 14.31
CA ARG A 145 8.09 14.14 14.10
C ARG A 145 7.96 15.58 14.57
N PRO A 146 7.30 16.48 13.81
CA PRO A 146 7.10 17.85 14.22
C PRO A 146 6.14 17.92 15.42
N SER A 147 6.27 18.95 16.24
CA SER A 147 5.36 19.18 17.37
C SER A 147 4.03 19.82 16.94
N SER A 148 3.97 20.36 15.73
CA SER A 148 2.78 20.97 15.12
C SER A 148 2.78 20.69 13.62
N PRO A 149 1.63 20.73 12.94
CA PRO A 149 1.57 20.49 11.51
C PRO A 149 2.44 21.48 10.71
N LEU A 150 3.21 20.98 9.77
CA LEU A 150 3.97 21.78 8.80
C LEU A 150 2.97 22.41 7.81
N LYS A 151 3.18 23.65 7.41
CA LYS A 151 2.15 24.42 6.70
C LYS A 151 2.16 24.21 5.18
N ASN A 152 3.32 23.91 4.63
CA ASN A 152 3.52 23.86 3.18
C ASN A 152 4.75 23.02 2.80
N GLN A 153 4.92 22.78 1.50
CA GLN A 153 6.03 21.99 0.97
C GLN A 153 7.41 22.52 1.35
N GLN A 154 7.61 23.83 1.48
CA GLN A 154 8.89 24.40 1.85
C GLN A 154 9.25 24.03 3.28
N GLU A 155 8.30 24.14 4.21
CA GLU A 155 8.49 23.70 5.60
C GLU A 155 8.72 22.19 5.69
N GLN A 156 7.98 21.37 4.90
CA GLN A 156 8.15 19.92 4.85
C GLN A 156 9.58 19.55 4.39
N ILE A 157 10.05 20.12 3.29
CA ILE A 157 11.41 19.87 2.78
C ILE A 157 12.47 20.38 3.77
N ALA A 158 12.29 21.55 4.35
CA ALA A 158 13.23 22.08 5.34
C ALA A 158 13.30 21.20 6.59
N TYR A 159 12.15 20.72 7.09
CA TYR A 159 12.08 19.81 8.22
C TYR A 159 12.75 18.47 7.91
N MET A 160 12.43 17.85 6.79
CA MET A 160 13.06 16.64 6.29
C MET A 160 14.58 16.77 6.27
N LEU A 161 15.12 17.81 5.61
CA LEU A 161 16.57 18.02 5.47
C LEU A 161 17.29 18.31 6.79
N LYS A 162 16.58 18.88 7.78
CA LYS A 162 17.14 19.17 9.12
C LYS A 162 17.39 17.90 9.92
N TYR A 163 16.54 16.88 9.79
CA TYR A 163 16.56 15.70 10.66
C TYR A 163 17.04 14.43 9.98
N ILE A 164 17.33 14.49 8.67
CA ILE A 164 17.86 13.35 7.92
C ILE A 164 19.22 12.91 8.47
N LYS A 165 19.40 11.60 8.62
CA LYS A 165 20.64 10.94 9.01
C LYS A 165 21.01 9.88 7.98
N TYR A 166 22.26 9.44 8.02
CA TYR A 166 22.78 8.40 7.14
C TYR A 166 23.56 7.38 7.98
N ASP A 167 23.13 6.12 7.94
CA ASP A 167 23.72 5.04 8.73
C ASP A 167 24.79 4.22 7.97
N HIS A 168 25.02 4.55 6.68
CA HIS A 168 25.95 3.84 5.78
C HIS A 168 25.58 2.39 5.45
N ILE A 169 24.36 1.94 5.81
CA ILE A 169 23.90 0.58 5.59
C ILE A 169 22.96 0.57 4.38
N HIS A 170 23.39 0.01 3.26
CA HIS A 170 22.61 -0.08 2.03
C HIS A 170 21.82 -1.40 1.94
N THR A 171 21.21 -1.80 3.05
CA THR A 171 20.26 -2.91 3.11
C THR A 171 18.83 -2.39 3.14
N TRP A 172 17.86 -3.25 2.90
CA TRP A 172 16.47 -2.85 2.90
C TRP A 172 16.02 -2.39 4.30
N ASP A 173 15.60 -1.14 4.39
CA ASP A 173 14.99 -0.52 5.56
C ASP A 173 13.90 0.45 5.09
N TYR A 174 12.62 0.15 5.43
CA TYR A 174 11.50 0.98 5.01
C TYR A 174 11.52 2.34 5.70
N GLN A 175 11.79 3.40 4.95
CA GLN A 175 11.90 4.76 5.44
C GLN A 175 11.08 5.73 4.56
N ASP A 176 10.23 6.55 5.19
CA ASP A 176 9.43 7.55 4.47
C ASP A 176 10.31 8.58 3.78
N ILE A 177 11.47 8.91 4.39
CA ILE A 177 12.45 9.86 3.87
C ILE A 177 12.87 9.60 2.43
N ASP A 178 12.93 8.33 2.00
CA ASP A 178 13.29 7.98 0.63
C ASP A 178 12.28 8.56 -0.38
N TYR A 179 11.00 8.42 -0.09
CA TYR A 179 9.92 8.91 -0.94
C TYR A 179 9.68 10.41 -0.78
N GLU A 180 9.98 10.98 0.38
CA GLU A 180 10.00 12.42 0.60
C GLU A 180 11.05 13.08 -0.31
N LEU A 181 12.26 12.51 -0.39
CA LEU A 181 13.32 12.97 -1.31
C LEU A 181 12.92 12.80 -2.78
N LEU A 182 12.31 11.66 -3.15
CA LEU A 182 11.80 11.47 -4.51
C LEU A 182 10.76 12.53 -4.88
N ALA A 183 9.83 12.86 -3.98
CA ALA A 183 8.84 13.91 -4.19
C ALA A 183 9.49 15.30 -4.33
N ALA A 184 10.51 15.58 -3.54
CA ALA A 184 11.28 16.83 -3.63
C ALA A 184 12.08 16.91 -4.96
N ILE A 185 12.60 15.80 -5.46
CA ILE A 185 13.27 15.71 -6.77
C ILE A 185 12.28 15.98 -7.90
N ILE A 186 11.07 15.37 -7.85
CA ILE A 186 9.99 15.63 -8.82
C ILE A 186 9.69 17.14 -8.88
N SER A 187 9.55 17.76 -7.70
CA SER A 187 9.27 19.20 -7.59
C SER A 187 10.39 20.06 -8.21
N ARG A 188 11.65 19.72 -7.96
CA ARG A 188 12.82 20.44 -8.51
C ARG A 188 12.92 20.33 -10.03
N ILE A 189 12.76 19.11 -10.58
CA ILE A 189 12.87 18.88 -12.01
C ILE A 189 11.79 19.67 -12.77
N ASN A 190 10.57 19.70 -12.22
CA ASN A 190 9.42 20.32 -12.89
C ASN A 190 9.18 21.79 -12.50
N ASN A 191 10.01 22.34 -11.61
CA ASN A 191 9.85 23.70 -11.05
C ASN A 191 8.41 23.97 -10.57
N THR A 192 7.82 23.02 -9.84
CA THR A 192 6.46 23.11 -9.33
C THR A 192 6.33 22.37 -7.99
N THR A 193 5.22 22.52 -7.29
CA THR A 193 4.99 21.71 -6.10
C THR A 193 4.66 20.27 -6.47
N HIS A 194 4.97 19.31 -5.57
CA HIS A 194 4.58 17.91 -5.75
C HIS A 194 3.06 17.74 -5.92
N ASN A 195 2.27 18.50 -5.15
CA ASN A 195 0.82 18.49 -5.30
C ASN A 195 0.40 18.95 -6.71
N ASN A 196 0.96 20.05 -7.22
CA ASN A 196 0.69 20.52 -8.58
C ASN A 196 1.10 19.49 -9.64
N TYR A 197 2.23 18.79 -9.42
CA TYR A 197 2.63 17.70 -10.31
C TYR A 197 1.56 16.60 -10.33
N VAL A 198 1.10 16.16 -9.17
CA VAL A 198 0.04 15.13 -9.03
C VAL A 198 -1.25 15.61 -9.71
N GLN A 199 -1.67 16.86 -9.48
CA GLN A 199 -2.85 17.42 -10.11
C GLN A 199 -2.75 17.44 -11.64
N ASN A 200 -1.62 17.87 -12.19
CA ASN A 200 -1.45 18.05 -13.64
C ASN A 200 -1.18 16.73 -14.39
N ASN A 201 -0.47 15.78 -13.76
CA ASN A 201 -0.03 14.55 -14.44
C ASN A 201 -0.90 13.31 -14.11
N PHE A 202 -1.68 13.37 -13.02
CA PHE A 202 -2.56 12.26 -12.62
C PHE A 202 -4.02 12.70 -12.48
N ALA A 203 -4.33 13.71 -11.65
CA ALA A 203 -5.71 14.02 -11.34
C ALA A 203 -6.48 14.53 -12.58
N LYS A 204 -6.01 15.54 -13.25
CA LYS A 204 -6.67 16.09 -14.45
C LYS A 204 -6.75 15.07 -15.60
N PRO A 205 -5.63 14.42 -16.05
CA PRO A 205 -5.68 13.48 -17.17
C PRO A 205 -6.55 12.25 -16.91
N LEU A 206 -6.69 11.84 -15.65
CA LEU A 206 -7.51 10.70 -15.27
C LEU A 206 -8.92 11.11 -14.79
N HIS A 207 -9.26 12.40 -14.79
CA HIS A 207 -10.53 12.90 -14.25
C HIS A 207 -10.78 12.40 -12.82
N LEU A 208 -9.76 12.55 -11.95
CA LEU A 208 -9.90 12.29 -10.51
C LEU A 208 -10.41 13.56 -9.84
N HIS A 209 -11.48 13.45 -9.07
CA HIS A 209 -12.18 14.61 -8.53
C HIS A 209 -11.87 14.89 -7.04
N LYS A 210 -11.44 13.86 -6.32
CA LYS A 210 -11.19 13.91 -4.89
C LYS A 210 -9.72 13.54 -4.61
N VAL A 211 -8.80 14.47 -4.95
CA VAL A 211 -7.36 14.39 -4.69
C VAL A 211 -6.93 15.71 -4.10
N LYS A 212 -6.49 15.72 -2.85
CA LYS A 212 -6.07 16.92 -2.12
C LYS A 212 -4.79 16.68 -1.34
N ASP A 213 -3.97 17.70 -1.23
CA ASP A 213 -2.90 17.76 -0.24
C ASP A 213 -3.50 17.93 1.16
N PHE A 214 -2.80 17.45 2.21
CA PHE A 214 -3.26 17.55 3.59
C PHE A 214 -3.65 18.98 4.01
N SER A 215 -2.95 19.99 3.49
CA SER A 215 -3.17 21.40 3.79
C SER A 215 -4.48 21.95 3.22
N GLU A 216 -5.09 21.25 2.28
CA GLU A 216 -6.34 21.61 1.60
C GLU A 216 -7.56 20.87 2.18
N VAL A 217 -7.35 20.02 3.21
CA VAL A 217 -8.40 19.13 3.74
C VAL A 217 -8.85 19.59 5.12
N SER A 218 -10.14 19.69 5.31
CA SER A 218 -10.76 19.88 6.62
C SER A 218 -11.26 18.55 7.21
N GLN A 219 -11.34 18.48 8.54
CA GLN A 219 -11.84 17.31 9.26
C GLN A 219 -13.23 16.83 8.77
N LYS A 220 -14.09 17.76 8.36
CA LYS A 220 -15.47 17.45 7.90
C LYS A 220 -15.51 16.73 6.54
N GLU A 221 -14.42 16.76 5.78
CA GLU A 221 -14.33 16.12 4.47
C GLU A 221 -13.93 14.64 4.54
N VAL A 222 -13.47 14.17 5.69
CA VAL A 222 -13.02 12.79 5.92
C VAL A 222 -13.88 12.09 6.98
N PRO A 223 -14.02 10.75 6.93
CA PRO A 223 -14.73 10.05 8.01
C PRO A 223 -13.93 10.18 9.32
N GLN A 224 -14.60 10.41 10.43
CA GLN A 224 -13.93 10.44 11.73
C GLN A 224 -13.38 9.07 12.12
N PRO A 225 -12.19 8.98 12.74
CA PRO A 225 -11.65 7.71 13.20
C PRO A 225 -12.50 7.13 14.35
N MET A 226 -12.63 5.80 14.36
CA MET A 226 -13.36 5.05 15.41
C MET A 226 -12.39 4.43 16.43
N VAL A 227 -11.19 4.96 16.55
CA VAL A 227 -10.18 4.53 17.52
C VAL A 227 -9.96 5.59 18.58
N ASN A 228 -9.73 5.15 19.82
CA ASN A 228 -9.52 6.06 20.94
C ASN A 228 -8.22 6.86 20.78
N ASN A 229 -8.19 8.07 21.35
CA ASN A 229 -7.02 8.95 21.40
C ASN A 229 -6.47 9.41 20.03
N VAL A 230 -7.28 9.37 18.98
CA VAL A 230 -6.97 9.97 17.70
C VAL A 230 -7.87 11.17 17.46
N ASN A 231 -7.24 12.33 17.28
CA ASN A 231 -7.91 13.57 16.90
C ASN A 231 -7.33 14.10 15.58
N TRP A 232 -8.00 15.09 15.01
CA TRP A 232 -7.60 15.69 13.73
C TRP A 232 -6.19 16.30 13.79
N HIS A 233 -5.81 16.89 14.92
CA HIS A 233 -4.46 17.46 15.09
C HIS A 233 -3.37 16.39 14.96
N LYS A 234 -3.56 15.20 15.54
CA LYS A 234 -2.61 14.09 15.39
C LYS A 234 -2.54 13.60 13.95
N VAL A 235 -3.67 13.54 13.25
CA VAL A 235 -3.73 13.18 11.83
C VAL A 235 -2.94 14.18 10.98
N THR A 236 -3.19 15.49 11.19
CA THR A 236 -2.51 16.55 10.43
C THR A 236 -1.01 16.64 10.71
N ILE A 237 -0.56 16.43 11.96
CA ILE A 237 0.87 16.31 12.27
C ILE A 237 1.50 15.20 11.43
N THR A 238 0.91 13.99 11.44
CA THR A 238 1.44 12.84 10.72
C THR A 238 1.47 13.10 9.21
N THR A 239 0.34 13.49 8.63
CA THR A 239 0.27 13.74 7.18
C THR A 239 1.15 14.89 6.73
N SER A 240 1.31 15.94 7.56
CA SER A 240 2.20 17.07 7.23
C SER A 240 3.69 16.69 7.20
N SER A 241 4.10 15.63 7.91
CA SER A 241 5.49 15.17 7.90
C SER A 241 5.80 14.17 6.79
N ASP A 242 4.80 13.53 6.21
CA ASP A 242 4.98 12.43 5.26
C ASP A 242 4.92 12.93 3.79
N PHE A 243 5.65 14.00 3.47
CA PHE A 243 5.69 14.66 2.16
C PHE A 243 5.97 13.69 1.01
N GLY A 244 5.04 13.55 0.07
CA GLY A 244 5.19 12.62 -1.06
C GLY A 244 5.17 11.13 -0.70
N ALA A 245 5.16 10.81 0.59
CA ALA A 245 5.12 9.46 1.14
C ALA A 245 3.77 9.08 1.74
N GLY A 246 2.95 10.07 2.14
CA GLY A 246 1.68 9.82 2.83
C GLY A 246 0.82 11.07 3.10
N ASN A 247 1.11 12.22 2.48
CA ASN A 247 0.43 13.49 2.74
C ASN A 247 -0.81 13.75 1.87
N LEU A 248 -1.17 12.84 0.95
CA LEU A 248 -2.34 13.00 0.10
C LEU A 248 -3.59 12.35 0.68
N PHE A 249 -4.72 12.99 0.40
CA PHE A 249 -6.07 12.48 0.64
C PHE A 249 -6.75 12.24 -0.70
N MET A 250 -7.33 11.06 -0.88
CA MET A 250 -8.06 10.69 -2.09
C MET A 250 -9.34 9.94 -1.74
N SER A 251 -10.34 10.01 -2.59
CA SER A 251 -11.44 9.07 -2.46
C SER A 251 -10.99 7.66 -2.85
N PRO A 252 -11.52 6.60 -2.20
CA PRO A 252 -11.30 5.22 -2.62
C PRO A 252 -11.55 4.99 -4.12
N ASN A 253 -12.59 5.60 -4.70
CA ASN A 253 -12.90 5.51 -6.12
C ASN A 253 -11.81 6.13 -7.01
N ASP A 254 -11.30 7.32 -6.65
CA ASP A 254 -10.24 7.98 -7.42
C ASP A 254 -8.91 7.24 -7.29
N TYR A 255 -8.60 6.70 -6.10
CA TYR A 255 -7.41 5.89 -5.91
C TYR A 255 -7.50 4.57 -6.71
N TRP A 256 -8.69 3.92 -6.76
CA TRP A 256 -8.94 2.78 -7.65
C TRP A 256 -8.63 3.12 -9.10
N LYS A 257 -9.18 4.23 -9.58
CA LYS A 257 -8.98 4.68 -10.96
C LYS A 257 -7.51 4.97 -11.27
N PHE A 258 -6.79 5.61 -10.35
CA PHE A 258 -5.35 5.83 -10.48
C PHE A 258 -4.60 4.50 -10.62
N VAL A 259 -4.78 3.57 -9.71
CA VAL A 259 -4.07 2.27 -9.74
C VAL A 259 -4.43 1.48 -11.00
N TYR A 260 -5.70 1.45 -11.38
CA TYR A 260 -6.14 0.72 -12.56
C TYR A 260 -5.57 1.32 -13.85
N ASP A 261 -5.70 2.64 -14.03
CA ASP A 261 -5.37 3.31 -15.29
C ASP A 261 -3.87 3.64 -15.44
N ARG A 262 -3.14 3.89 -14.35
CA ARG A 262 -1.71 4.24 -14.39
C ARG A 262 -0.77 3.12 -14.00
N VAL A 263 -1.22 2.15 -13.22
CA VAL A 263 -0.35 1.06 -12.77
C VAL A 263 -0.66 -0.23 -13.52
N LEU A 264 -1.92 -0.68 -13.49
CA LEU A 264 -2.28 -1.98 -14.08
C LEU A 264 -2.40 -1.95 -15.60
N LYS A 265 -2.65 -0.78 -16.20
CA LYS A 265 -2.65 -0.59 -17.67
C LYS A 265 -1.26 -0.29 -18.23
N ASP A 266 -0.25 -0.12 -17.41
CA ASP A 266 1.13 0.06 -17.85
C ASP A 266 1.99 -1.19 -17.57
N PRO A 267 1.92 -2.22 -18.43
CA PRO A 267 2.70 -3.44 -18.26
C PRO A 267 4.21 -3.21 -18.44
N LYS A 268 4.64 -2.14 -19.10
CA LYS A 268 6.07 -1.82 -19.28
C LYS A 268 6.66 -1.38 -17.95
N MET A 269 6.01 -0.40 -17.30
CA MET A 269 6.43 0.10 -15.99
C MET A 269 6.44 -1.01 -14.95
N ILE A 270 5.34 -1.73 -14.78
CA ILE A 270 5.22 -2.72 -13.71
C ILE A 270 6.15 -3.92 -13.90
N ASN A 271 6.39 -4.38 -15.14
CA ASN A 271 7.38 -5.43 -15.42
C ASN A 271 8.81 -4.93 -15.16
N LYS A 272 9.11 -3.66 -15.43
CA LYS A 272 10.39 -3.01 -15.13
C LYS A 272 10.60 -2.95 -13.60
N TYR A 273 9.58 -2.56 -12.84
CA TYR A 273 9.61 -2.57 -11.38
C TYR A 273 9.80 -3.97 -10.80
N SER A 274 9.06 -4.96 -11.32
CA SER A 274 9.17 -6.36 -10.89
C SER A 274 10.60 -6.90 -11.07
N ARG A 275 11.27 -6.59 -12.19
CA ARG A 275 12.68 -6.98 -12.40
C ARG A 275 13.63 -6.33 -11.39
N GLN A 276 13.40 -5.07 -11.02
CA GLN A 276 14.22 -4.41 -10.00
C GLN A 276 13.99 -5.03 -8.61
N ALA A 277 12.75 -5.33 -8.27
CA ALA A 277 12.36 -5.90 -6.99
C ALA A 277 12.88 -7.33 -6.77
N GLN A 278 12.99 -8.15 -7.83
CA GLN A 278 13.44 -9.56 -7.75
C GLN A 278 14.88 -9.71 -7.26
N HIS A 279 15.72 -8.69 -7.41
CA HIS A 279 17.13 -8.70 -7.02
C HIS A 279 17.36 -8.14 -5.61
N GLN A 280 16.30 -7.84 -4.86
CA GLN A 280 16.38 -7.28 -3.54
C GLN A 280 16.04 -8.33 -2.46
N GLU A 281 16.56 -8.13 -1.23
CA GLU A 281 16.22 -8.95 -0.07
C GLU A 281 14.70 -8.96 0.19
N VAL A 282 14.08 -7.79 0.08
CA VAL A 282 12.64 -7.61 0.07
C VAL A 282 12.20 -7.20 -1.33
N ALA A 283 11.31 -7.96 -1.93
CA ALA A 283 10.82 -7.70 -3.28
C ALA A 283 9.91 -6.46 -3.30
N TYR A 284 10.53 -5.28 -3.17
CA TYR A 284 9.88 -3.96 -3.17
C TYR A 284 10.53 -3.03 -4.18
N PHE A 285 9.74 -2.28 -4.94
CA PHE A 285 10.21 -1.21 -5.82
C PHE A 285 9.06 -0.28 -6.22
N GLY A 286 9.32 1.02 -6.25
CA GLY A 286 8.38 1.99 -6.81
C GLY A 286 7.06 2.13 -6.04
N GLY A 287 7.04 1.87 -4.74
CA GLY A 287 5.87 2.02 -3.89
C GLY A 287 5.04 0.75 -3.71
N VAL A 288 5.52 -0.42 -4.21
CA VAL A 288 4.79 -1.69 -4.10
C VAL A 288 5.69 -2.87 -3.78
N TYR A 289 5.14 -3.81 -3.00
CA TYR A 289 5.70 -5.15 -2.80
C TYR A 289 5.30 -6.07 -3.94
N PHE A 290 6.17 -7.00 -4.32
CA PHE A 290 5.95 -8.00 -5.35
C PHE A 290 5.95 -9.41 -4.80
N LYS A 291 5.03 -10.26 -5.30
CA LYS A 291 5.04 -11.71 -5.15
C LYS A 291 4.48 -12.35 -6.40
N GLY A 292 5.35 -12.93 -7.22
CA GLY A 292 4.95 -13.42 -8.54
C GLY A 292 4.30 -12.31 -9.38
N ASN A 293 3.09 -12.53 -9.85
CA ASN A 293 2.31 -11.54 -10.62
C ASN A 293 1.43 -10.63 -9.74
N VAL A 294 1.61 -10.66 -8.43
CA VAL A 294 0.82 -9.86 -7.50
C VAL A 294 1.64 -8.72 -6.95
N ILE A 295 1.03 -7.53 -6.91
CA ILE A 295 1.53 -6.35 -6.23
C ILE A 295 0.61 -6.00 -5.05
N ARG A 296 1.21 -5.43 -4.03
CA ARG A 296 0.52 -4.96 -2.82
C ARG A 296 1.14 -3.67 -2.32
N ALA A 297 0.32 -2.79 -1.79
CA ALA A 297 0.74 -1.70 -0.91
C ALA A 297 -0.24 -1.52 0.25
N ASP A 298 0.27 -1.02 1.36
CA ASP A 298 -0.49 -0.73 2.57
C ASP A 298 -0.25 0.74 2.97
N GLY A 299 -1.25 1.36 3.56
CA GLY A 299 -1.18 2.70 4.13
C GLY A 299 -1.76 2.70 5.54
N SER A 300 -1.04 3.31 6.48
CA SER A 300 -1.45 3.41 7.88
C SER A 300 -1.03 4.75 8.45
N ILE A 301 -1.98 5.46 9.01
CA ILE A 301 -1.77 6.63 9.88
C ILE A 301 -2.72 6.53 11.07
N PRO A 302 -2.55 7.32 12.12
CA PRO A 302 -3.46 7.25 13.25
C PRO A 302 -4.93 7.30 12.86
N GLY A 303 -5.68 6.22 13.17
CA GLY A 303 -7.10 6.09 12.93
C GLY A 303 -7.53 5.69 11.53
N TYR A 304 -6.61 5.53 10.57
CA TYR A 304 -6.94 5.20 9.19
C TYR A 304 -5.97 4.15 8.63
N ASN A 305 -6.55 3.11 8.03
CA ASN A 305 -5.80 2.04 7.44
C ASN A 305 -6.37 1.68 6.07
N CYS A 306 -5.51 1.51 5.08
CA CYS A 306 -5.92 1.17 3.74
C CYS A 306 -4.89 0.26 3.07
N CYS A 307 -5.35 -0.56 2.13
CA CYS A 307 -4.46 -1.37 1.30
C CYS A 307 -5.04 -1.61 -0.08
N PHE A 308 -4.18 -1.94 -1.03
CA PHE A 308 -4.61 -2.61 -2.23
C PHE A 308 -3.75 -3.85 -2.51
N VAL A 309 -4.38 -4.78 -3.20
CA VAL A 309 -3.73 -5.97 -3.73
C VAL A 309 -4.22 -6.17 -5.16
N ALA A 310 -3.29 -6.39 -6.08
CA ALA A 310 -3.64 -6.56 -7.49
C ALA A 310 -2.76 -7.61 -8.17
N ASN A 311 -3.37 -8.42 -9.03
CA ASN A 311 -2.65 -9.23 -10.00
C ASN A 311 -2.49 -8.41 -11.28
N TYR A 312 -1.27 -7.94 -11.56
CA TYR A 312 -1.02 -7.04 -12.68
C TYR A 312 -1.12 -7.70 -14.07
N LYS A 313 -1.09 -9.04 -14.16
CA LYS A 313 -1.34 -9.77 -15.41
C LYS A 313 -2.83 -9.86 -15.72
N THR A 314 -3.64 -10.25 -14.74
CA THR A 314 -5.09 -10.40 -14.93
C THR A 314 -5.87 -9.11 -14.71
N LYS A 315 -5.24 -8.09 -14.11
CA LYS A 315 -5.84 -6.81 -13.68
C LYS A 315 -6.96 -6.98 -12.64
N ARG A 316 -6.95 -8.11 -11.93
CA ARG A 316 -7.81 -8.28 -10.75
C ARG A 316 -7.22 -7.47 -9.61
N MET A 317 -8.06 -6.73 -8.91
CA MET A 317 -7.65 -5.85 -7.82
C MET A 317 -8.71 -5.81 -6.73
N ILE A 318 -8.26 -5.64 -5.51
CA ILE A 318 -9.08 -5.35 -4.35
C ILE A 318 -8.44 -4.24 -3.55
N MET A 319 -9.26 -3.37 -2.99
CA MET A 319 -8.83 -2.32 -2.06
C MET A 319 -9.71 -2.35 -0.82
N LEU A 320 -9.12 -2.03 0.32
CA LEU A 320 -9.82 -1.85 1.59
C LEU A 320 -9.43 -0.50 2.19
N PHE A 321 -10.43 0.26 2.64
CA PHE A 321 -10.27 1.50 3.39
C PHE A 321 -11.10 1.41 4.67
N SER A 322 -10.48 1.61 5.82
CA SER A 322 -11.11 1.45 7.13
C SER A 322 -10.60 2.46 8.14
N ASN A 323 -11.50 2.96 9.01
CA ASN A 323 -11.20 3.92 10.08
C ASN A 323 -11.31 3.32 11.49
N ASN A 324 -11.38 1.98 11.62
CA ASN A 324 -11.54 1.32 12.92
C ASN A 324 -10.63 0.11 13.15
N ILE A 325 -9.91 -0.37 12.16
CA ILE A 325 -8.98 -1.49 12.32
C ILE A 325 -7.54 -0.98 12.50
N ASN A 326 -6.72 -1.76 13.18
CA ASN A 326 -5.28 -1.52 13.23
C ASN A 326 -4.56 -2.14 12.02
N TYR A 327 -3.30 -1.79 11.86
CA TYR A 327 -2.46 -2.25 10.75
C TYR A 327 -2.34 -3.78 10.66
N PHE A 328 -2.28 -4.49 11.79
CA PHE A 328 -2.22 -5.96 11.80
C PHE A 328 -3.51 -6.60 11.29
N LYS A 329 -4.67 -6.05 11.69
CA LYS A 329 -5.97 -6.50 11.16
C LYS A 329 -6.09 -6.21 9.66
N LEU A 330 -5.60 -5.05 9.19
CA LEU A 330 -5.53 -4.71 7.77
C LEU A 330 -4.71 -5.72 6.99
N LYS A 331 -3.48 -6.03 7.44
CA LYS A 331 -2.61 -7.03 6.80
C LYS A 331 -3.27 -8.41 6.74
N ARG A 332 -3.91 -8.83 7.83
CA ARG A 332 -4.63 -10.11 7.86
C ARG A 332 -5.77 -10.13 6.86
N ALA A 333 -6.58 -9.06 6.82
CA ALA A 333 -7.67 -8.94 5.86
C ALA A 333 -7.16 -8.97 4.42
N ALA A 334 -6.12 -8.20 4.10
CA ALA A 334 -5.52 -8.16 2.78
C ALA A 334 -4.97 -9.53 2.33
N ASN A 335 -4.33 -10.28 3.24
CA ASN A 335 -3.81 -11.61 2.95
C ASN A 335 -4.94 -12.65 2.76
N HIS A 336 -5.97 -12.62 3.59
CA HIS A 336 -7.13 -13.50 3.45
C HIS A 336 -7.85 -13.26 2.12
N ILE A 337 -8.11 -12.01 1.80
CA ILE A 337 -8.75 -11.62 0.54
C ILE A 337 -7.90 -12.02 -0.67
N LEU A 338 -6.57 -11.90 -0.57
CA LEU A 338 -5.64 -12.35 -1.61
C LEU A 338 -5.78 -13.85 -1.89
N HIS A 339 -5.81 -14.65 -0.84
CA HIS A 339 -5.92 -16.10 -0.94
C HIS A 339 -7.29 -16.49 -1.50
N ASP A 340 -8.37 -15.98 -0.90
CA ASP A 340 -9.72 -16.41 -1.23
C ASP A 340 -10.27 -15.77 -2.52
N TYR A 341 -9.84 -14.52 -2.80
CA TYR A 341 -10.34 -13.77 -3.96
C TYR A 341 -9.40 -13.83 -5.16
N MET A 342 -8.08 -13.85 -4.95
CA MET A 342 -7.09 -13.87 -6.03
C MET A 342 -6.56 -15.26 -6.35
N GLY A 343 -6.81 -16.27 -5.51
CA GLY A 343 -6.26 -17.63 -5.64
C GLY A 343 -4.74 -17.65 -5.53
N VAL A 344 -4.14 -16.72 -4.81
CA VAL A 344 -2.70 -16.58 -4.64
C VAL A 344 -2.32 -17.08 -3.26
N GLY A 345 -1.36 -17.99 -3.17
CA GLY A 345 -0.83 -18.47 -1.87
C GLY A 345 -0.42 -17.31 -0.96
N LEU A 346 -0.61 -17.46 0.35
CA LEU A 346 -0.37 -16.44 1.36
C LEU A 346 0.95 -15.69 1.17
N PHE A 347 0.94 -14.36 1.37
CA PHE A 347 2.10 -13.47 1.31
C PHE A 347 3.07 -13.68 2.50
N TYR A 348 3.24 -14.94 2.96
CA TYR A 348 4.22 -15.27 3.99
C TYR A 348 5.61 -15.39 3.34
N GLY A 349 6.28 -14.28 3.16
CA GLY A 349 7.70 -14.20 2.85
C GLY A 349 8.43 -13.39 3.93
N LYS A 350 9.76 -13.43 3.94
CA LYS A 350 10.64 -12.74 4.91
C LYS A 350 10.30 -11.25 5.16
N ALA A 351 9.63 -10.59 4.21
CA ALA A 351 9.15 -9.21 4.32
C ALA A 351 8.18 -8.92 5.48
N LEU A 352 7.61 -9.93 6.12
CA LEU A 352 6.71 -9.74 7.27
C LEU A 352 7.41 -9.84 8.64
N LYS A 353 8.71 -10.15 8.70
CA LYS A 353 9.46 -10.26 9.96
C LYS A 353 9.98 -8.92 10.50
N VAL A 354 9.98 -7.87 9.71
CA VAL A 354 10.62 -6.60 10.07
C VAL A 354 9.74 -5.68 10.93
N ASP A 355 8.42 -5.87 10.95
CA ASP A 355 7.49 -4.95 11.63
C ASP A 355 7.23 -5.26 13.11
N GLN A 356 8.12 -5.96 13.82
CA GLN A 356 7.96 -6.23 15.28
C GLN A 356 8.59 -5.15 16.19
N LYS A 357 9.06 -4.03 15.66
CA LYS A 357 9.78 -3.02 16.44
C LYS A 357 9.04 -1.69 16.63
N GLU A 358 7.74 -1.60 16.38
CA GLU A 358 6.97 -0.42 16.77
C GLU A 358 5.72 -0.84 17.56
N SER A 359 5.89 -0.92 18.86
CA SER A 359 4.83 -0.85 19.88
C SER A 359 4.89 0.50 20.58
#